data_0aed9fbb652638b5889fa2d20accdffa
#
_entry.id   0aed9fbb652638b5889fa2d20accdffa
#
_cell.length_a   1.000
_cell.length_b   1.000
_cell.length_c   1.000
_cell.angle_alpha   90.00
_cell.angle_beta   90.00
_cell.angle_gamma   90.00
#
_symmetry.space_group_name_H-M   'P 1'
#
loop_
_entity.id
_entity.type
_entity.pdbx_description
1 polymer ?
#
loop_
_entity_poly.entity_id
_entity_poly.type
_entity_poly.pdbx_seq_one_letter_code
_entity_poly.pdbx_strand_id
1 'polypeptide(L)'
;MSRHVGVATADIAGQSTKAAKDTRIDPQRDPRWLVPALAVLAIVTTVKLGIRPVSDPDTWWHLKTGAYVLSDWRFDGPDPWVPFSSRPFVLTQWLPEVVAEKGYSVFGLPAVAWLRCAAMLALLSALVWAARQAADAVPAIMAALAGLLGTGGSLSERPQLVSFVLLAITVGAWWKTAGDLRPRWWLAPLTFLWACSHGLWGIGVLIGLTVIGGLALDRRLDRRTAAKLLAVPVLSVAAAALTPVGPRLLLTPFQVSSNAAQFVQEWQPTNVRDIFAAVTLGMIALTLLSWVRGTSARPWWQIALAGTAVVCTLAMSRTIPVGSIIAAPLLASALQEQRGLAATPLTRRGTRAWVGLVAAAAIGAAPIAGAVAQRPSSWPEGLRPQLAAIPAKTVVLNDFSAGGWLMWAEPQLTPVIDLRSEIYSMDYIREYRRTEEVRAGWQGFLDRTKPRYALLKTKAPLTAALREQLSWTTVGTDADYVLLKAP
;
A
#
# COMPACT_ATOMS: atom_id res chain seq x y z
N MET A 1 1.59 -15.53 99.19
CA MET A 1 0.80 -14.45 99.80
C MET A 1 0.25 -13.57 98.74
N SER A 2 -1.06 -13.41 98.79
CA SER A 2 -1.96 -12.35 98.27
C SER A 2 -2.03 -12.16 96.77
N ARG A 3 -3.12 -12.60 96.20
CA ARG A 3 -4.47 -12.10 96.05
C ARG A 3 -4.63 -11.05 94.98
N HIS A 4 -5.35 -11.43 93.94
CA HIS A 4 -6.68 -10.89 93.49
C HIS A 4 -6.55 -9.55 92.81
N VAL A 5 -7.20 -9.25 91.69
CA VAL A 5 -8.64 -9.31 91.34
C VAL A 5 -8.77 -9.19 89.84
N GLY A 6 -9.66 -9.95 89.24
CA GLY A 6 -10.11 -9.78 87.88
C GLY A 6 -11.17 -8.69 87.77
N VAL A 7 -11.28 -8.11 86.63
CA VAL A 7 -12.56 -7.46 86.18
C VAL A 7 -12.73 -7.74 84.69
N ALA A 8 -13.80 -8.44 84.43
CA ALA A 8 -14.39 -8.58 83.11
C ALA A 8 -15.14 -7.31 82.74
N THR A 9 -14.98 -6.81 81.50
CA THR A 9 -16.01 -5.99 80.92
C THR A 9 -16.14 -6.34 79.42
N ALA A 10 -17.29 -6.83 79.22
CA ALA A 10 -18.17 -6.99 78.09
C ALA A 10 -17.88 -6.37 76.78
N ASP A 11 -18.18 -7.15 75.76
CA ASP A 11 -18.70 -6.82 74.43
C ASP A 11 -19.32 -5.44 74.31
N ILE A 12 -18.98 -4.75 73.13
CA ILE A 12 -19.98 -4.04 72.34
C ILE A 12 -19.38 -3.74 70.94
N ALA A 13 -20.25 -4.03 69.98
CA ALA A 13 -20.32 -3.47 68.65
C ALA A 13 -19.43 -4.05 67.54
N GLY A 14 -20.00 -5.06 66.91
CA GLY A 14 -19.81 -5.26 65.48
C GLY A 14 -20.14 -4.00 64.69
N GLN A 15 -19.13 -3.38 64.13
CA GLN A 15 -19.33 -2.46 63.03
C GLN A 15 -18.78 -3.08 61.76
N SER A 16 -19.75 -3.54 60.99
CA SER A 16 -19.66 -3.82 59.56
C SER A 16 -19.02 -2.64 58.86
N THR A 17 -17.71 -2.63 58.65
CA THR A 17 -17.08 -1.79 57.66
C THR A 17 -17.36 -2.40 56.29
N LYS A 18 -18.50 -2.05 55.69
CA LYS A 18 -18.67 -2.12 54.23
C LYS A 18 -17.46 -1.41 53.62
N ALA A 19 -16.59 -2.22 53.00
CA ALA A 19 -15.51 -1.72 52.18
C ALA A 19 -16.15 -0.82 51.13
N ALA A 20 -16.07 0.50 51.33
CA ALA A 20 -16.34 1.47 50.32
C ALA A 20 -15.40 1.13 49.17
N LYS A 21 -15.98 0.69 48.05
CA LYS A 21 -15.26 0.51 46.81
C LYS A 21 -14.66 1.86 46.49
N ASP A 22 -13.33 1.98 46.75
CA ASP A 22 -12.56 3.17 46.47
C ASP A 22 -12.56 3.35 44.92
N THR A 23 -13.51 4.16 44.48
CA THR A 23 -13.65 4.59 43.07
C THR A 23 -12.70 5.72 42.75
N ARG A 24 -11.51 5.71 43.35
CA ARG A 24 -10.44 6.60 42.86
C ARG A 24 -10.14 6.21 41.45
N ILE A 25 -10.56 7.06 40.49
CA ILE A 25 -10.15 7.01 39.11
C ILE A 25 -8.63 7.17 39.13
N ASP A 26 -7.91 6.10 38.80
CA ASP A 26 -6.47 6.13 38.61
C ASP A 26 -6.20 7.14 37.48
N PRO A 27 -5.60 8.32 37.76
CA PRO A 27 -5.45 9.38 36.78
C PRO A 27 -4.54 9.00 35.60
N GLN A 28 -3.93 7.81 35.63
CA GLN A 28 -3.07 7.29 34.57
C GLN A 28 -3.78 6.33 33.61
N ARG A 29 -5.03 5.91 33.88
CA ARG A 29 -5.78 5.01 33.02
C ARG A 29 -6.65 5.77 32.06
N ASP A 30 -6.55 5.42 30.76
CA ASP A 30 -7.43 5.97 29.73
C ASP A 30 -8.91 5.78 30.11
N PRO A 31 -9.77 6.75 29.81
CA PRO A 31 -11.21 6.59 29.92
C PRO A 31 -11.67 5.38 29.11
N ARG A 32 -12.59 4.58 29.65
CA ARG A 32 -13.06 3.33 29.00
C ARG A 32 -13.64 3.55 27.61
N TRP A 33 -14.15 4.73 27.31
CA TRP A 33 -14.73 5.09 26.03
C TRP A 33 -13.68 5.48 24.97
N LEU A 34 -12.45 5.84 25.36
CA LEU A 34 -11.44 6.39 24.46
C LEU A 34 -10.98 5.39 23.40
N VAL A 35 -10.69 4.14 23.80
CA VAL A 35 -10.29 3.09 22.85
C VAL A 35 -11.39 2.78 21.83
N PRO A 36 -12.66 2.53 22.22
CA PRO A 36 -13.74 2.37 21.26
C PRO A 36 -13.93 3.58 20.34
N ALA A 37 -13.87 4.79 20.88
CA ALA A 37 -14.02 6.01 20.07
C ALA A 37 -12.92 6.16 19.01
N LEU A 38 -11.66 5.95 19.40
CA LEU A 38 -10.53 5.98 18.47
C LEU A 38 -10.62 4.86 17.42
N ALA A 39 -11.07 3.66 17.82
CA ALA A 39 -11.27 2.55 16.89
C ALA A 39 -12.36 2.87 15.85
N VAL A 40 -13.49 3.40 16.28
CA VAL A 40 -14.58 3.83 15.38
C VAL A 40 -14.10 4.95 14.46
N LEU A 41 -13.43 5.98 15.01
CA LEU A 41 -12.88 7.08 14.22
C LEU A 41 -11.90 6.56 13.14
N ALA A 42 -10.99 5.65 13.51
CA ALA A 42 -10.03 5.07 12.60
C ALA A 42 -10.70 4.31 11.46
N ILE A 43 -11.69 3.48 11.78
CA ILE A 43 -12.42 2.68 10.80
C ILE A 43 -13.27 3.57 9.90
N VAL A 44 -14.03 4.52 10.45
CA VAL A 44 -14.87 5.44 9.65
C VAL A 44 -14.02 6.29 8.71
N THR A 45 -12.89 6.81 9.19
CA THR A 45 -11.94 7.55 8.35
C THR A 45 -11.41 6.66 7.22
N THR A 46 -11.05 5.42 7.51
CA THR A 46 -10.53 4.47 6.51
C THR A 46 -11.61 4.14 5.47
N VAL A 47 -12.85 3.88 5.87
CA VAL A 47 -13.96 3.63 4.94
C VAL A 47 -14.22 4.85 4.07
N LYS A 48 -14.25 6.06 4.65
CA LYS A 48 -14.44 7.31 3.90
C LYS A 48 -13.34 7.53 2.85
N LEU A 49 -12.09 7.25 3.18
CA LEU A 49 -10.97 7.34 2.24
C LEU A 49 -10.99 6.20 1.21
N GLY A 50 -11.46 5.02 1.60
CA GLY A 50 -11.48 3.82 0.76
C GLY A 50 -12.60 3.81 -0.27
N ILE A 51 -13.79 4.32 0.06
CA ILE A 51 -14.94 4.34 -0.86
C ILE A 51 -14.98 5.66 -1.61
N ARG A 52 -14.53 5.61 -2.86
CA ARG A 52 -14.55 6.72 -3.82
C ARG A 52 -14.65 6.16 -5.24
N PRO A 53 -15.00 6.94 -6.28
CA PRO A 53 -14.98 6.48 -7.66
C PRO A 53 -13.61 5.90 -8.04
N VAL A 54 -13.62 4.96 -8.97
CA VAL A 54 -12.40 4.39 -9.55
C VAL A 54 -11.80 5.42 -10.50
N SER A 55 -10.57 5.84 -10.24
CA SER A 55 -9.92 6.92 -11.00
C SER A 55 -8.46 6.65 -11.36
N ASP A 56 -7.86 5.60 -10.82
CA ASP A 56 -6.48 5.24 -11.14
C ASP A 56 -6.38 4.68 -12.56
N PRO A 57 -5.56 5.26 -13.44
CA PRO A 57 -5.43 4.81 -14.82
C PRO A 57 -4.85 3.40 -14.96
N ASP A 58 -4.12 2.91 -13.95
CA ASP A 58 -3.58 1.56 -13.98
C ASP A 58 -4.65 0.48 -13.77
N THR A 59 -5.80 0.83 -13.19
CA THR A 59 -6.90 -0.12 -12.92
C THR A 59 -7.25 -0.96 -14.13
N TRP A 60 -7.30 -0.34 -15.30
CA TRP A 60 -7.80 -0.97 -16.51
C TRP A 60 -6.88 -2.05 -17.06
N TRP A 61 -5.57 -1.77 -17.11
CA TRP A 61 -4.64 -2.79 -17.56
C TRP A 61 -4.45 -3.88 -16.49
N HIS A 62 -4.61 -3.58 -15.20
CA HIS A 62 -4.64 -4.60 -14.14
C HIS A 62 -5.84 -5.56 -14.31
N LEU A 63 -7.04 -5.04 -14.58
CA LEU A 63 -8.21 -5.88 -14.87
C LEU A 63 -7.98 -6.74 -16.12
N LYS A 64 -7.47 -6.13 -17.20
CA LYS A 64 -7.15 -6.88 -18.41
C LYS A 64 -6.10 -7.97 -18.20
N THR A 65 -5.09 -7.70 -17.40
CA THR A 65 -4.07 -8.70 -17.02
C THR A 65 -4.69 -9.83 -16.20
N GLY A 66 -5.58 -9.51 -15.25
CA GLY A 66 -6.32 -10.52 -14.48
C GLY A 66 -7.14 -11.45 -15.38
N ALA A 67 -7.86 -10.90 -16.37
CA ALA A 67 -8.60 -11.66 -17.37
C ALA A 67 -7.67 -12.56 -18.20
N TYR A 68 -6.52 -12.02 -18.64
CA TYR A 68 -5.53 -12.78 -19.41
C TYR A 68 -4.95 -13.97 -18.63
N VAL A 69 -4.59 -13.79 -17.37
CA VAL A 69 -4.11 -14.89 -16.52
C VAL A 69 -5.18 -15.99 -16.37
N LEU A 70 -6.45 -15.59 -16.23
CA LEU A 70 -7.56 -16.52 -16.09
C LEU A 70 -7.84 -17.33 -17.36
N SER A 71 -7.58 -16.77 -18.54
CA SER A 71 -7.79 -17.46 -19.82
C SER A 71 -6.60 -18.30 -20.25
N ASP A 72 -5.38 -17.80 -20.12
CA ASP A 72 -4.20 -18.38 -20.74
C ASP A 72 -3.21 -19.01 -19.74
N TRP A 73 -3.32 -18.69 -18.44
CA TRP A 73 -2.41 -19.12 -17.37
C TRP A 73 -0.93 -18.93 -17.73
N ARG A 74 -0.60 -17.81 -18.38
CA ARG A 74 0.75 -17.47 -18.84
C ARG A 74 1.25 -16.27 -18.08
N PHE A 75 2.52 -16.30 -17.60
CA PHE A 75 3.07 -15.32 -16.66
C PHE A 75 4.25 -14.51 -17.23
N ASP A 76 4.76 -14.86 -18.36
CA ASP A 76 5.74 -14.07 -19.10
C ASP A 76 5.64 -14.32 -20.62
N GLY A 77 6.17 -13.40 -21.42
CA GLY A 77 6.21 -13.51 -22.86
C GLY A 77 6.12 -12.17 -23.58
N PRO A 78 5.99 -12.19 -24.92
CA PRO A 78 5.68 -10.99 -25.68
C PRO A 78 4.38 -10.35 -25.17
N ASP A 79 4.31 -9.01 -25.17
CA ASP A 79 3.08 -8.32 -24.80
C ASP A 79 1.96 -8.67 -25.79
N PRO A 80 0.80 -9.16 -25.31
CA PRO A 80 -0.25 -9.62 -26.20
C PRO A 80 -1.13 -8.49 -26.77
N TRP A 81 -0.97 -7.26 -26.29
CA TRP A 81 -1.89 -6.15 -26.61
C TRP A 81 -1.25 -5.03 -27.40
N VAL A 82 0.03 -4.72 -27.13
CA VAL A 82 0.73 -3.57 -27.72
C VAL A 82 1.93 -4.05 -28.53
N PRO A 83 1.86 -4.01 -29.89
CA PRO A 83 2.91 -4.52 -30.76
C PRO A 83 4.18 -3.65 -30.74
N PHE A 84 4.13 -2.46 -30.11
CA PHE A 84 5.26 -1.54 -29.98
C PHE A 84 6.12 -1.81 -28.73
N SER A 85 5.76 -2.79 -27.93
CA SER A 85 6.58 -3.26 -26.81
C SER A 85 7.89 -3.87 -27.31
N SER A 86 8.99 -3.59 -26.61
CA SER A 86 10.33 -4.09 -26.95
C SER A 86 10.88 -5.09 -25.93
N ARG A 87 10.16 -5.29 -24.84
CA ARG A 87 10.55 -6.18 -23.74
C ARG A 87 9.40 -7.12 -23.39
N PRO A 88 9.73 -8.31 -22.88
CA PRO A 88 8.70 -9.21 -22.39
C PRO A 88 7.86 -8.58 -21.29
N PHE A 89 6.56 -8.87 -21.29
CA PHE A 89 5.68 -8.55 -20.19
C PHE A 89 5.75 -9.66 -19.14
N VAL A 90 6.15 -9.31 -17.92
CA VAL A 90 6.29 -10.24 -16.79
C VAL A 90 5.25 -9.92 -15.74
N LEU A 91 4.34 -10.86 -15.48
CA LEU A 91 3.16 -10.65 -14.63
C LEU A 91 3.52 -10.85 -13.14
N THR A 92 4.18 -9.87 -12.55
CA THR A 92 4.64 -9.92 -11.16
C THR A 92 3.55 -9.64 -10.12
N GLN A 93 2.37 -9.18 -10.57
CA GLN A 93 1.28 -8.71 -9.70
C GLN A 93 -0.02 -9.50 -9.94
N TRP A 94 0.09 -10.67 -10.57
CA TRP A 94 -1.03 -11.44 -11.09
C TRP A 94 -2.10 -11.80 -10.06
N LEU A 95 -1.72 -12.07 -8.79
CA LEU A 95 -2.67 -12.57 -7.79
C LEU A 95 -3.77 -11.54 -7.43
N PRO A 96 -3.45 -10.29 -7.04
CA PRO A 96 -4.48 -9.27 -6.83
C PRO A 96 -5.19 -8.87 -8.12
N GLU A 97 -4.55 -8.95 -9.29
CA GLU A 97 -5.17 -8.68 -10.58
C GLU A 97 -6.28 -9.67 -10.92
N VAL A 98 -6.03 -10.97 -10.69
CA VAL A 98 -7.04 -12.03 -10.82
C VAL A 98 -8.20 -11.83 -9.84
N VAL A 99 -7.92 -11.46 -8.59
CA VAL A 99 -8.96 -11.18 -7.58
C VAL A 99 -9.80 -9.97 -7.98
N ALA A 100 -9.15 -8.90 -8.45
CA ALA A 100 -9.84 -7.68 -8.91
C ALA A 100 -10.72 -7.96 -10.14
N GLU A 101 -10.22 -8.71 -11.12
CA GLU A 101 -10.98 -9.08 -12.32
C GLU A 101 -12.18 -9.97 -11.97
N LYS A 102 -12.01 -10.98 -11.10
CA LYS A 102 -13.15 -11.80 -10.65
C LYS A 102 -14.21 -10.98 -9.93
N GLY A 103 -13.79 -10.05 -9.08
CA GLY A 103 -14.70 -9.11 -8.44
C GLY A 103 -15.42 -8.22 -9.46
N TYR A 104 -14.65 -7.67 -10.41
CA TYR A 104 -15.18 -6.82 -11.48
C TYR A 104 -16.16 -7.56 -12.39
N SER A 105 -15.86 -8.78 -12.79
CA SER A 105 -16.72 -9.58 -13.68
C SER A 105 -18.09 -9.90 -13.08
N VAL A 106 -18.21 -9.90 -11.73
CA VAL A 106 -19.46 -10.18 -11.01
C VAL A 106 -20.22 -8.91 -10.63
N PHE A 107 -19.51 -7.90 -10.13
CA PHE A 107 -20.10 -6.70 -9.51
C PHE A 107 -19.68 -5.38 -10.17
N GLY A 108 -18.86 -5.41 -11.21
CA GLY A 108 -18.38 -4.21 -11.88
C GLY A 108 -17.43 -3.37 -11.03
N LEU A 109 -17.36 -2.07 -11.33
CA LEU A 109 -16.50 -1.10 -10.61
C LEU A 109 -16.74 -1.02 -9.09
N PRO A 110 -17.98 -1.21 -8.57
CA PRO A 110 -18.21 -1.31 -7.14
C PRO A 110 -17.32 -2.34 -6.42
N ALA A 111 -17.02 -3.49 -7.06
CA ALA A 111 -16.12 -4.48 -6.47
C ALA A 111 -14.68 -3.96 -6.35
N VAL A 112 -14.19 -3.24 -7.34
CA VAL A 112 -12.84 -2.65 -7.31
C VAL A 112 -12.71 -1.62 -6.18
N ALA A 113 -13.70 -0.72 -6.05
CA ALA A 113 -13.75 0.25 -4.95
C ALA A 113 -13.89 -0.43 -3.58
N TRP A 114 -14.69 -1.50 -3.48
CA TRP A 114 -14.82 -2.27 -2.25
C TRP A 114 -13.53 -2.99 -1.89
N LEU A 115 -12.84 -3.63 -2.86
CA LEU A 115 -11.54 -4.28 -2.64
C LEU A 115 -10.48 -3.29 -2.15
N ARG A 116 -10.43 -2.07 -2.70
CA ARG A 116 -9.58 -0.99 -2.20
C ARG A 116 -9.89 -0.68 -0.73
N CYS A 117 -11.17 -0.47 -0.40
CA CYS A 117 -11.59 -0.19 0.98
C CYS A 117 -11.23 -1.35 1.93
N ALA A 118 -11.48 -2.59 1.53
CA ALA A 118 -11.15 -3.79 2.30
C ALA A 118 -9.63 -3.91 2.53
N ALA A 119 -8.82 -3.64 1.51
CA ALA A 119 -7.36 -3.63 1.63
C ALA A 119 -6.87 -2.50 2.57
N MET A 120 -7.48 -1.32 2.55
CA MET A 120 -7.17 -0.23 3.48
C MET A 120 -7.57 -0.57 4.93
N LEU A 121 -8.71 -1.21 5.15
CA LEU A 121 -9.12 -1.72 6.45
C LEU A 121 -8.18 -2.82 6.97
N ALA A 122 -7.70 -3.68 6.07
CA ALA A 122 -6.68 -4.67 6.37
C ALA A 122 -5.34 -4.01 6.73
N LEU A 123 -4.94 -2.95 6.00
CA LEU A 123 -3.75 -2.17 6.31
C LEU A 123 -3.84 -1.51 7.69
N LEU A 124 -4.95 -0.82 7.99
CA LEU A 124 -5.19 -0.25 9.32
C LEU A 124 -5.06 -1.33 10.40
N SER A 125 -5.68 -2.50 10.18
CA SER A 125 -5.64 -3.60 11.15
C SER A 125 -4.22 -4.15 11.33
N ALA A 126 -3.45 -4.27 10.25
CA ALA A 126 -2.05 -4.71 10.29
C ALA A 126 -1.16 -3.68 11.00
N LEU A 127 -1.37 -2.38 10.76
CA LEU A 127 -0.67 -1.29 11.46
C LEU A 127 -0.99 -1.28 12.96
N VAL A 128 -2.28 -1.39 13.33
CA VAL A 128 -2.68 -1.51 14.73
C VAL A 128 -2.05 -2.74 15.37
N TRP A 129 -2.08 -3.89 14.69
CA TRP A 129 -1.45 -5.11 15.19
C TRP A 129 0.07 -4.96 15.37
N ALA A 130 0.77 -4.35 14.41
CA ALA A 130 2.21 -4.10 14.51
C ALA A 130 2.54 -3.13 15.65
N ALA A 131 1.80 -2.03 15.78
CA ALA A 131 1.96 -1.04 16.84
C ALA A 131 1.63 -1.63 18.23
N ARG A 132 0.67 -2.56 18.30
CA ARG A 132 0.31 -3.29 19.53
C ARG A 132 1.39 -4.27 20.01
N GLN A 133 2.40 -4.58 19.20
CA GLN A 133 3.59 -5.29 19.69
C GLN A 133 4.48 -4.40 20.55
N ALA A 134 4.32 -3.07 20.46
CA ALA A 134 5.15 -2.06 21.11
C ALA A 134 4.41 -1.26 22.20
N ALA A 135 3.07 -1.17 22.16
CA ALA A 135 2.31 -0.21 22.96
C ALA A 135 0.90 -0.68 23.29
N ASP A 136 0.22 0.02 24.21
CA ASP A 136 -1.19 -0.12 24.51
C ASP A 136 -2.10 0.33 23.35
N ALA A 137 -3.41 0.12 23.50
CA ALA A 137 -4.38 0.36 22.42
C ALA A 137 -4.40 1.81 21.95
N VAL A 138 -4.36 2.80 22.86
CA VAL A 138 -4.43 4.21 22.51
C VAL A 138 -3.21 4.66 21.70
N PRO A 139 -1.95 4.52 22.17
CA PRO A 139 -0.78 4.86 21.39
C PRO A 139 -0.70 4.07 20.07
N ALA A 140 -1.10 2.79 20.09
CA ALA A 140 -1.07 1.95 18.90
C ALA A 140 -2.05 2.42 17.81
N ILE A 141 -3.29 2.77 18.16
CA ILE A 141 -4.28 3.28 17.20
C ILE A 141 -3.85 4.66 16.68
N MET A 142 -3.34 5.54 17.54
CA MET A 142 -2.83 6.85 17.11
C MET A 142 -1.68 6.71 16.11
N ALA A 143 -0.69 5.87 16.43
CA ALA A 143 0.44 5.62 15.55
C ALA A 143 0.02 4.92 14.24
N ALA A 144 -0.95 4.00 14.29
CA ALA A 144 -1.51 3.36 13.11
C ALA A 144 -2.26 4.34 12.20
N LEU A 145 -3.02 5.29 12.77
CA LEU A 145 -3.67 6.37 12.00
C LEU A 145 -2.65 7.30 11.35
N ALA A 146 -1.60 7.68 12.07
CA ALA A 146 -0.50 8.47 11.50
C ALA A 146 0.20 7.69 10.37
N GLY A 147 0.46 6.38 10.57
CA GLY A 147 1.02 5.49 9.57
C GLY A 147 0.13 5.37 8.33
N LEU A 148 -1.18 5.20 8.51
CA LEU A 148 -2.14 5.18 7.41
C LEU A 148 -2.16 6.52 6.66
N LEU A 149 -2.11 7.66 7.37
CA LEU A 149 -2.05 8.98 6.76
C LEU A 149 -0.77 9.16 5.93
N GLY A 150 0.39 8.76 6.44
CA GLY A 150 1.65 8.81 5.69
C GLY A 150 1.68 7.90 4.45
N THR A 151 0.78 6.91 4.35
CA THR A 151 0.60 6.10 3.14
C THR A 151 -0.36 6.74 2.12
N GLY A 152 -1.02 7.85 2.48
CA GLY A 152 -2.19 8.42 1.79
C GLY A 152 -2.00 8.68 0.30
N GLY A 153 -0.80 9.10 -0.14
CA GLY A 153 -0.49 9.35 -1.54
C GLY A 153 -0.46 8.11 -2.43
N SER A 154 -0.48 6.91 -1.83
CA SER A 154 -0.36 5.63 -2.56
C SER A 154 -1.53 4.67 -2.29
N LEU A 155 -2.66 5.18 -1.77
CA LEU A 155 -3.86 4.39 -1.44
C LEU A 155 -4.84 4.33 -2.63
N SER A 156 -4.35 4.03 -3.81
CA SER A 156 -5.17 3.80 -5.01
C SER A 156 -5.51 2.32 -5.21
N GLU A 157 -6.33 2.01 -6.23
CA GLU A 157 -6.77 0.65 -6.56
C GLU A 157 -5.70 -0.18 -7.29
N ARG A 158 -4.50 -0.18 -6.75
CA ARG A 158 -3.33 -0.91 -7.29
C ARG A 158 -2.94 -2.10 -6.41
N PRO A 159 -2.31 -3.12 -6.96
CA PRO A 159 -1.77 -4.26 -6.23
C PRO A 159 -0.85 -3.90 -5.05
N GLN A 160 -0.21 -2.74 -5.08
CA GLN A 160 0.68 -2.26 -4.00
C GLN A 160 -0.01 -2.15 -2.63
N LEU A 161 -1.35 -1.98 -2.57
CA LEU A 161 -2.07 -1.99 -1.29
C LEU A 161 -1.86 -3.30 -0.52
N VAL A 162 -1.81 -4.44 -1.23
CA VAL A 162 -1.50 -5.75 -0.62
C VAL A 162 -0.10 -5.73 -0.02
N SER A 163 0.87 -5.12 -0.70
CA SER A 163 2.23 -4.96 -0.18
C SER A 163 2.27 -4.19 1.13
N PHE A 164 1.49 -3.14 1.27
CA PHE A 164 1.47 -2.34 2.49
C PHE A 164 0.91 -3.13 3.67
N VAL A 165 -0.11 -3.95 3.45
CA VAL A 165 -0.65 -4.87 4.46
C VAL A 165 0.41 -5.89 4.90
N LEU A 166 1.05 -6.54 3.92
CA LEU A 166 2.06 -7.58 4.17
C LEU A 166 3.33 -7.01 4.81
N LEU A 167 3.71 -5.79 4.45
CA LEU A 167 4.81 -5.06 5.10
C LEU A 167 4.50 -4.77 6.57
N ALA A 168 3.32 -4.24 6.88
CA ALA A 168 2.92 -3.96 8.26
C ALA A 168 2.92 -5.24 9.11
N ILE A 169 2.42 -6.35 8.57
CA ILE A 169 2.48 -7.67 9.20
C ILE A 169 3.94 -8.11 9.42
N THR A 170 4.79 -7.93 8.43
CA THR A 170 6.22 -8.30 8.51
C THR A 170 6.97 -7.48 9.56
N VAL A 171 6.75 -6.15 9.60
CA VAL A 171 7.35 -5.27 10.61
C VAL A 171 6.91 -5.68 12.02
N GLY A 172 5.61 -5.93 12.24
CA GLY A 172 5.10 -6.39 13.53
C GLY A 172 5.65 -7.77 13.93
N ALA A 173 5.82 -8.69 12.96
CA ALA A 173 6.42 -10.00 13.20
C ALA A 173 7.90 -9.89 13.63
N TRP A 174 8.68 -9.06 12.97
CA TRP A 174 10.08 -8.83 13.34
C TRP A 174 10.22 -8.06 14.66
N TRP A 175 9.30 -7.11 14.94
CA TRP A 175 9.22 -6.48 16.26
C TRP A 175 9.07 -7.52 17.38
N LYS A 176 8.12 -8.44 17.19
CA LYS A 176 7.90 -9.53 18.15
C LYS A 176 9.12 -10.46 18.24
N THR A 177 9.78 -10.75 17.10
CA THR A 177 11.03 -11.55 17.07
C THR A 177 12.13 -10.86 17.86
N ALA A 178 12.27 -9.54 17.79
CA ALA A 178 13.23 -8.79 18.56
C ALA A 178 13.00 -8.91 20.09
N GLY A 179 11.74 -9.12 20.51
CA GLY A 179 11.40 -9.35 21.92
C GLY A 179 11.75 -10.75 22.41
N ASP A 180 11.38 -11.81 21.67
CA ASP A 180 11.44 -13.20 22.12
C ASP A 180 12.48 -14.09 21.41
N LEU A 181 13.20 -13.57 20.43
CA LEU A 181 14.22 -14.23 19.61
C LEU A 181 13.73 -15.51 18.90
N ARG A 182 12.42 -15.65 18.71
CA ARG A 182 11.83 -16.81 18.04
C ARG A 182 11.69 -16.55 16.54
N PRO A 183 12.18 -17.43 15.64
CA PRO A 183 12.00 -17.30 14.20
C PRO A 183 10.52 -17.44 13.82
N ARG A 184 10.07 -16.59 12.89
CA ARG A 184 8.71 -16.58 12.34
C ARG A 184 8.73 -17.27 10.97
N TRP A 185 8.78 -18.59 10.95
CA TRP A 185 8.88 -19.41 9.72
C TRP A 185 7.76 -19.13 8.70
N TRP A 186 6.59 -18.75 9.20
CA TRP A 186 5.45 -18.39 8.36
C TRP A 186 5.67 -17.14 7.49
N LEU A 187 6.72 -16.36 7.72
CA LEU A 187 7.11 -15.25 6.86
C LEU A 187 7.57 -15.72 5.49
N ALA A 188 8.13 -16.93 5.36
CA ALA A 188 8.53 -17.46 4.05
C ALA A 188 7.31 -17.72 3.14
N PRO A 189 6.29 -18.52 3.52
CA PRO A 189 5.08 -18.64 2.70
C PRO A 189 4.32 -17.31 2.54
N LEU A 190 4.37 -16.39 3.51
CA LEU A 190 3.82 -15.05 3.34
C LEU A 190 4.55 -14.29 2.23
N THR A 191 5.89 -14.41 2.16
CA THR A 191 6.69 -13.78 1.09
C THR A 191 6.38 -14.37 -0.28
N PHE A 192 6.08 -15.67 -0.39
CA PHE A 192 5.59 -16.26 -1.64
C PHE A 192 4.31 -15.56 -2.12
N LEU A 193 3.30 -15.43 -1.25
CA LEU A 193 2.05 -14.72 -1.58
C LEU A 193 2.32 -13.25 -1.93
N TRP A 194 3.24 -12.61 -1.22
CA TRP A 194 3.62 -11.23 -1.50
C TRP A 194 4.30 -11.09 -2.86
N ALA A 195 5.22 -11.98 -3.19
CA ALA A 195 5.92 -12.01 -4.46
C ALA A 195 4.98 -12.27 -5.66
N CYS A 196 3.87 -13.01 -5.45
CA CYS A 196 2.79 -13.14 -6.42
C CYS A 196 1.90 -11.88 -6.53
N SER A 197 2.01 -10.95 -5.56
CA SER A 197 1.13 -9.80 -5.44
C SER A 197 1.79 -8.49 -5.87
N HIS A 198 3.08 -8.27 -5.57
CA HIS A 198 3.76 -7.02 -5.90
C HIS A 198 5.27 -7.06 -5.62
N GLY A 199 6.05 -6.28 -6.36
CA GLY A 199 7.51 -6.24 -6.32
C GLY A 199 8.17 -5.77 -5.01
N LEU A 200 7.42 -5.21 -4.05
CA LEU A 200 7.97 -4.73 -2.77
C LEU A 200 8.32 -5.85 -1.76
N TRP A 201 8.13 -7.13 -2.09
CA TRP A 201 8.43 -8.24 -1.20
C TRP A 201 9.87 -8.23 -0.64
N GLY A 202 10.83 -7.72 -1.43
CA GLY A 202 12.24 -7.59 -1.03
C GLY A 202 12.44 -6.68 0.18
N ILE A 203 11.56 -5.69 0.41
CA ILE A 203 11.58 -4.83 1.60
C ILE A 203 11.32 -5.66 2.87
N GLY A 204 10.46 -6.68 2.79
CA GLY A 204 10.23 -7.59 3.92
C GLY A 204 11.50 -8.36 4.32
N VAL A 205 12.30 -8.78 3.36
CA VAL A 205 13.62 -9.39 3.58
C VAL A 205 14.58 -8.38 4.21
N LEU A 206 14.63 -7.15 3.69
CA LEU A 206 15.46 -6.06 4.22
C LEU A 206 15.13 -5.76 5.69
N ILE A 207 13.84 -5.66 6.05
CA ILE A 207 13.41 -5.47 7.45
C ILE A 207 13.95 -6.59 8.35
N GLY A 208 13.86 -7.85 7.90
CA GLY A 208 14.41 -8.99 8.64
C GLY A 208 15.91 -8.86 8.90
N LEU A 209 16.67 -8.56 7.84
CA LEU A 209 18.12 -8.37 7.94
C LEU A 209 18.49 -7.18 8.83
N THR A 210 17.74 -6.07 8.74
CA THR A 210 17.92 -4.87 9.59
C THR A 210 17.75 -5.21 11.07
N VAL A 211 16.68 -5.94 11.43
CA VAL A 211 16.43 -6.33 12.82
C VAL A 211 17.50 -7.31 13.32
N ILE A 212 17.87 -8.31 12.50
CA ILE A 212 18.92 -9.27 12.88
C ILE A 212 20.26 -8.58 13.07
N GLY A 213 20.64 -7.66 12.17
CA GLY A 213 21.86 -6.86 12.30
C GLY A 213 21.89 -6.02 13.57
N GLY A 214 20.78 -5.34 13.89
CA GLY A 214 20.64 -4.58 15.12
C GLY A 214 20.73 -5.45 16.39
N LEU A 215 20.09 -6.62 16.40
CA LEU A 215 20.18 -7.59 17.51
C LEU A 215 21.59 -8.14 17.69
N ALA A 216 22.35 -8.30 16.60
CA ALA A 216 23.76 -8.69 16.66
C ALA A 216 24.62 -7.57 17.29
N LEU A 217 24.40 -6.30 16.92
CA LEU A 217 25.04 -5.14 17.55
C LEU A 217 24.68 -5.01 19.03
N ASP A 218 23.44 -5.35 19.41
CA ASP A 218 23.01 -5.44 20.81
C ASP A 218 23.63 -6.63 21.57
N ARG A 219 24.43 -7.48 20.88
CA ARG A 219 25.06 -8.70 21.45
C ARG A 219 24.02 -9.68 22.02
N ARG A 220 22.81 -9.68 21.47
CA ARG A 220 21.70 -10.55 21.94
C ARG A 220 21.63 -11.91 21.23
N LEU A 221 22.45 -12.13 20.20
CA LEU A 221 22.42 -13.32 19.38
C LEU A 221 23.63 -14.23 19.64
N ASP A 222 23.38 -15.48 20.00
CA ASP A 222 24.34 -16.56 19.83
C ASP A 222 24.35 -17.07 18.38
N ARG A 223 25.36 -17.84 18.00
CA ARG A 223 25.53 -18.35 16.62
C ARG A 223 24.32 -19.18 16.15
N ARG A 224 23.73 -19.99 17.04
CA ARG A 224 22.61 -20.88 16.72
C ARG A 224 21.32 -20.08 16.49
N THR A 225 21.05 -19.12 17.36
CA THR A 225 19.89 -18.21 17.22
C THR A 225 20.04 -17.34 15.97
N ALA A 226 21.22 -16.76 15.74
CA ALA A 226 21.51 -15.99 14.53
C ALA A 226 21.25 -16.79 13.24
N ALA A 227 21.75 -18.04 13.17
CA ALA A 227 21.52 -18.90 12.03
C ALA A 227 20.02 -19.20 11.80
N LYS A 228 19.26 -19.47 12.87
CA LYS A 228 17.80 -19.70 12.76
C LYS A 228 17.06 -18.44 12.29
N LEU A 229 17.40 -17.26 12.77
CA LEU A 229 16.78 -16.02 12.36
C LEU A 229 17.15 -15.67 10.90
N LEU A 230 18.41 -15.86 10.50
CA LEU A 230 18.86 -15.63 9.12
C LEU A 230 18.22 -16.61 8.12
N ALA A 231 17.89 -17.82 8.56
CA ALA A 231 17.19 -18.78 7.69
C ALA A 231 15.82 -18.27 7.23
N VAL A 232 15.14 -17.39 8.01
CA VAL A 232 13.83 -16.83 7.61
C VAL A 232 13.94 -15.95 6.37
N PRO A 233 14.78 -14.90 6.28
CA PRO A 233 14.94 -14.12 5.07
C PRO A 233 15.49 -14.94 3.89
N VAL A 234 16.37 -15.90 4.12
CA VAL A 234 16.88 -16.82 3.06
C VAL A 234 15.73 -17.64 2.47
N LEU A 235 14.91 -18.28 3.31
CA LEU A 235 13.74 -19.03 2.88
C LEU A 235 12.69 -18.10 2.22
N SER A 236 12.59 -16.86 2.63
CA SER A 236 11.70 -15.87 1.99
C SER A 236 12.14 -15.56 0.56
N VAL A 237 13.45 -15.39 0.31
CA VAL A 237 13.98 -15.23 -1.06
C VAL A 237 13.76 -16.48 -1.89
N ALA A 238 14.03 -17.66 -1.32
CA ALA A 238 13.76 -18.93 -2.01
C ALA A 238 12.27 -19.09 -2.36
N ALA A 239 11.37 -18.74 -1.44
CA ALA A 239 9.92 -18.76 -1.66
C ALA A 239 9.50 -17.81 -2.80
N ALA A 240 10.08 -16.61 -2.90
CA ALA A 240 9.82 -15.69 -4.00
C ALA A 240 10.26 -16.26 -5.36
N ALA A 241 11.35 -17.02 -5.40
CA ALA A 241 11.82 -17.68 -6.61
C ALA A 241 10.95 -18.87 -7.07
N LEU A 242 10.08 -19.39 -6.20
CA LEU A 242 9.15 -20.50 -6.49
C LEU A 242 7.79 -20.03 -7.04
N THR A 243 7.58 -18.71 -7.24
CA THR A 243 6.36 -18.18 -7.88
C THR A 243 6.24 -18.68 -9.32
N PRO A 244 5.06 -18.60 -9.96
CA PRO A 244 4.90 -18.97 -11.38
C PRO A 244 5.83 -18.24 -12.35
N VAL A 245 6.28 -17.04 -11.99
CA VAL A 245 7.30 -16.27 -12.76
C VAL A 245 8.69 -16.92 -12.64
N GLY A 246 8.93 -17.67 -11.57
CA GLY A 246 10.20 -18.35 -11.31
C GLY A 246 11.33 -17.39 -10.84
N PRO A 247 12.61 -17.85 -10.91
CA PRO A 247 13.75 -17.08 -10.42
C PRO A 247 13.93 -15.70 -11.09
N ARG A 248 13.37 -15.47 -12.26
CA ARG A 248 13.40 -14.17 -12.95
C ARG A 248 12.77 -13.06 -12.10
N LEU A 249 11.79 -13.40 -11.24
CA LEU A 249 11.16 -12.46 -10.33
C LEU A 249 12.16 -11.70 -9.45
N LEU A 250 13.27 -12.34 -9.07
CA LEU A 250 14.31 -11.73 -8.25
C LEU A 250 15.00 -10.55 -8.94
N LEU A 251 14.99 -10.50 -10.27
CA LEU A 251 15.61 -9.45 -11.08
C LEU A 251 14.65 -8.35 -11.50
N THR A 252 13.33 -8.60 -11.45
CA THR A 252 12.32 -7.65 -11.93
C THR A 252 12.34 -6.29 -11.22
N PRO A 253 12.58 -6.15 -9.90
CA PRO A 253 12.64 -4.85 -9.26
C PRO A 253 13.74 -3.93 -9.85
N PHE A 254 14.88 -4.51 -10.24
CA PHE A 254 15.99 -3.78 -10.85
C PHE A 254 15.70 -3.38 -12.30
N GLN A 255 15.00 -4.24 -13.05
CA GLN A 255 14.61 -3.97 -14.44
C GLN A 255 13.57 -2.85 -14.52
N VAL A 256 12.55 -2.88 -13.66
CA VAL A 256 11.51 -1.84 -13.60
C VAL A 256 12.12 -0.49 -13.19
N SER A 257 13.02 -0.48 -12.19
CA SER A 257 13.60 0.75 -11.66
C SER A 257 14.39 1.54 -12.72
N SER A 258 15.07 0.87 -13.64
CA SER A 258 15.90 1.51 -14.64
C SER A 258 15.13 2.40 -15.61
N ASN A 259 13.91 2.03 -15.98
CA ASN A 259 13.04 2.80 -16.88
C ASN A 259 12.15 3.79 -16.11
N ALA A 260 11.53 3.33 -15.04
CA ALA A 260 10.58 4.13 -14.28
C ALA A 260 11.24 5.38 -13.65
N ALA A 261 12.49 5.27 -13.21
CA ALA A 261 13.21 6.38 -12.57
C ALA A 261 13.32 7.64 -13.42
N GLN A 262 13.24 7.55 -14.76
CA GLN A 262 13.35 8.72 -15.63
C GLN A 262 12.01 9.35 -16.02
N PHE A 263 10.92 8.58 -16.03
CA PHE A 263 9.64 9.02 -16.61
C PHE A 263 8.47 9.00 -15.64
N VAL A 264 8.56 8.23 -14.57
CA VAL A 264 7.47 8.09 -13.61
C VAL A 264 7.73 8.96 -12.39
N GLN A 265 6.86 9.93 -12.12
CA GLN A 265 7.02 10.91 -11.06
C GLN A 265 7.20 10.29 -9.67
N GLU A 266 6.57 9.16 -9.42
CA GLU A 266 6.66 8.43 -8.13
C GLU A 266 8.09 7.91 -7.84
N TRP A 267 8.93 7.75 -8.85
CA TRP A 267 10.32 7.29 -8.73
C TRP A 267 11.32 8.43 -8.55
N GLN A 268 10.86 9.69 -8.59
CA GLN A 268 11.70 10.84 -8.32
C GLN A 268 12.04 10.94 -6.82
N PRO A 269 13.16 11.57 -6.44
CA PRO A 269 13.48 11.85 -5.05
C PRO A 269 12.32 12.51 -4.32
N THR A 270 12.14 12.14 -3.06
CA THR A 270 11.02 12.63 -2.26
C THR A 270 11.05 14.15 -2.12
N ASN A 271 9.94 14.80 -2.45
CA ASN A 271 9.71 16.18 -2.09
C ASN A 271 9.29 16.23 -0.61
N VAL A 272 10.14 16.78 0.24
CA VAL A 272 9.86 16.89 1.69
C VAL A 272 8.69 17.81 2.04
N ARG A 273 8.21 18.62 1.08
CA ARG A 273 6.99 19.45 1.22
C ARG A 273 5.72 18.67 0.94
N ASP A 274 5.83 17.46 0.41
CA ASP A 274 4.68 16.56 0.27
C ASP A 274 4.10 16.24 1.65
N ILE A 275 2.77 16.32 1.79
CA ILE A 275 2.10 16.15 3.08
C ILE A 275 2.34 14.75 3.67
N PHE A 276 2.42 13.71 2.85
CA PHE A 276 2.61 12.35 3.31
C PHE A 276 4.06 12.11 3.77
N ALA A 277 5.01 12.72 3.05
CA ALA A 277 6.41 12.75 3.48
C ALA A 277 6.56 13.52 4.79
N ALA A 278 5.94 14.69 4.92
CA ALA A 278 5.98 15.50 6.13
C ALA A 278 5.39 14.78 7.33
N VAL A 279 4.24 14.09 7.17
CA VAL A 279 3.65 13.24 8.23
C VAL A 279 4.62 12.14 8.65
N THR A 280 5.20 11.42 7.70
CA THR A 280 6.13 10.33 7.98
C THR A 280 7.40 10.83 8.70
N LEU A 281 7.98 11.92 8.22
CA LEU A 281 9.13 12.56 8.86
C LEU A 281 8.78 13.09 10.26
N GLY A 282 7.57 13.62 10.44
CA GLY A 282 7.03 14.02 11.75
C GLY A 282 6.94 12.86 12.74
N MET A 283 6.45 11.69 12.29
CA MET A 283 6.43 10.46 13.10
C MET A 283 7.84 10.04 13.56
N ILE A 284 8.80 10.07 12.62
CA ILE A 284 10.19 9.74 12.90
C ILE A 284 10.79 10.78 13.86
N ALA A 285 10.58 12.07 13.62
CA ALA A 285 11.08 13.14 14.45
C ALA A 285 10.54 13.07 15.89
N LEU A 286 9.24 12.82 16.06
CA LEU A 286 8.62 12.61 17.38
C LEU A 286 9.22 11.40 18.10
N THR A 287 9.49 10.32 17.38
CA THR A 287 10.16 9.13 17.93
C THR A 287 11.56 9.47 18.40
N LEU A 288 12.37 10.11 17.55
CA LEU A 288 13.75 10.48 17.89
C LEU A 288 13.79 11.50 19.05
N LEU A 289 12.89 12.48 19.05
CA LEU A 289 12.78 13.45 20.14
C LEU A 289 12.44 12.79 21.48
N SER A 290 11.52 11.81 21.46
CA SER A 290 11.21 11.00 22.65
C SER A 290 12.45 10.24 23.13
N TRP A 291 13.25 9.67 22.21
CA TRP A 291 14.47 8.96 22.57
C TRP A 291 15.54 9.85 23.19
N VAL A 292 15.74 11.04 22.63
CA VAL A 292 16.71 12.02 23.18
C VAL A 292 16.31 12.51 24.58
N ARG A 293 15.01 12.65 24.84
CA ARG A 293 14.49 13.05 26.16
C ARG A 293 14.48 11.90 27.17
N GLY A 294 14.47 10.67 26.69
CA GLY A 294 14.50 9.48 27.55
C GLY A 294 15.91 9.21 28.12
N THR A 295 15.98 8.60 29.29
CA THR A 295 17.24 8.26 29.97
C THR A 295 17.78 6.88 29.60
N SER A 296 16.97 6.04 28.95
CA SER A 296 17.34 4.64 28.64
C SER A 296 18.08 4.54 27.29
N ALA A 297 19.15 3.76 27.25
CA ALA A 297 19.83 3.41 26.02
C ALA A 297 18.88 2.71 25.05
N ARG A 298 18.95 3.06 23.77
CA ARG A 298 18.11 2.47 22.73
C ARG A 298 18.76 1.24 22.12
N PRO A 299 18.00 0.14 21.94
CA PRO A 299 18.55 -1.03 21.27
C PRO A 299 18.85 -0.70 19.79
N TRP A 300 19.97 -1.20 19.30
CA TRP A 300 20.44 -0.96 17.93
C TRP A 300 19.43 -1.40 16.86
N TRP A 301 18.65 -2.45 17.12
CA TRP A 301 17.63 -2.88 16.16
C TRP A 301 16.52 -1.83 15.96
N GLN A 302 16.15 -1.05 16.98
CA GLN A 302 15.19 0.06 16.83
C GLN A 302 15.83 1.23 16.08
N ILE A 303 17.10 1.55 16.39
CA ILE A 303 17.86 2.60 15.68
C ILE A 303 17.99 2.24 14.19
N ALA A 304 18.31 0.98 13.88
CA ALA A 304 18.42 0.50 12.50
C ALA A 304 17.07 0.56 11.76
N LEU A 305 15.96 0.19 12.41
CA LEU A 305 14.62 0.35 11.82
C LEU A 305 14.27 1.83 11.57
N ALA A 306 14.58 2.72 12.52
CA ALA A 306 14.37 4.15 12.34
C ALA A 306 15.20 4.69 11.17
N GLY A 307 16.46 4.30 11.06
CA GLY A 307 17.33 4.61 9.92
C GLY A 307 16.74 4.10 8.59
N THR A 308 16.23 2.88 8.57
CA THR A 308 15.55 2.30 7.39
C THR A 308 14.30 3.10 7.03
N ALA A 309 13.50 3.52 8.02
CA ALA A 309 12.33 4.37 7.77
C ALA A 309 12.73 5.72 7.15
N VAL A 310 13.79 6.37 7.64
CA VAL A 310 14.33 7.61 7.07
C VAL A 310 14.77 7.40 5.63
N VAL A 311 15.60 6.38 5.36
CA VAL A 311 16.10 6.08 4.02
C VAL A 311 14.94 5.83 3.06
N CYS A 312 13.98 4.98 3.41
CA CYS A 312 12.82 4.72 2.57
C CYS A 312 11.97 5.98 2.33
N THR A 313 11.81 6.84 3.34
CA THR A 313 11.02 8.07 3.20
C THR A 313 11.69 9.07 2.26
N LEU A 314 13.01 9.19 2.28
CA LEU A 314 13.74 10.21 1.52
C LEU A 314 14.19 9.74 0.14
N ALA A 315 14.33 8.44 -0.08
CA ALA A 315 14.89 7.90 -1.34
C ALA A 315 14.04 8.24 -2.55
N MET A 316 12.73 8.00 -2.49
CA MET A 316 11.80 8.30 -3.59
C MET A 316 10.35 8.36 -3.07
N SER A 317 9.50 9.11 -3.79
CA SER A 317 8.10 9.29 -3.37
C SER A 317 7.33 7.98 -3.23
N ARG A 318 7.63 6.98 -4.06
CA ARG A 318 7.04 5.63 -4.01
C ARG A 318 7.32 4.86 -2.71
N THR A 319 8.39 5.20 -1.98
CA THR A 319 8.78 4.51 -0.74
C THR A 319 8.40 5.27 0.53
N ILE A 320 7.75 6.43 0.44
CA ILE A 320 7.16 7.13 1.60
C ILE A 320 6.26 6.20 2.41
N PRO A 321 5.32 5.42 1.81
CA PRO A 321 4.48 4.48 2.55
C PRO A 321 5.28 3.43 3.33
N VAL A 322 6.40 2.97 2.76
CA VAL A 322 7.28 2.00 3.42
C VAL A 322 7.86 2.60 4.71
N GLY A 323 8.41 3.82 4.61
CA GLY A 323 8.91 4.55 5.78
C GLY A 323 7.84 4.77 6.85
N SER A 324 6.62 5.14 6.43
CA SER A 324 5.48 5.38 7.32
C SER A 324 5.06 4.12 8.08
N ILE A 325 4.97 2.98 7.38
CA ILE A 325 4.62 1.68 7.98
C ILE A 325 5.67 1.24 9.00
N ILE A 326 6.96 1.42 8.70
CA ILE A 326 8.06 1.10 9.64
C ILE A 326 8.04 2.05 10.85
N ALA A 327 7.74 3.33 10.65
CA ALA A 327 7.71 4.33 11.72
C ALA A 327 6.54 4.11 12.70
N ALA A 328 5.44 3.47 12.29
CA ALA A 328 4.26 3.32 13.13
C ALA A 328 4.52 2.59 14.47
N PRO A 329 5.12 1.39 14.55
CA PRO A 329 5.43 0.77 15.84
C PRO A 329 6.54 1.51 16.63
N LEU A 330 7.45 2.21 15.95
CA LEU A 330 8.44 3.05 16.61
C LEU A 330 7.79 4.23 17.33
N LEU A 331 6.88 4.93 16.67
CA LEU A 331 6.09 6.01 17.26
C LEU A 331 5.22 5.49 18.40
N ALA A 332 4.56 4.33 18.22
CA ALA A 332 3.74 3.71 19.27
C ALA A 332 4.56 3.42 20.52
N SER A 333 5.78 2.87 20.38
CA SER A 333 6.71 2.64 21.49
C SER A 333 7.09 3.94 22.19
N ALA A 334 7.43 4.98 21.43
CA ALA A 334 7.77 6.28 21.97
C ALA A 334 6.62 6.94 22.76
N LEU A 335 5.40 6.87 22.24
CA LEU A 335 4.19 7.35 22.92
C LEU A 335 3.88 6.54 24.19
N GLN A 336 4.10 5.23 24.17
CA GLN A 336 3.91 4.36 25.34
C GLN A 336 4.88 4.71 26.46
N GLU A 337 6.15 4.94 26.12
CA GLU A 337 7.17 5.30 27.12
C GLU A 337 6.88 6.63 27.81
N GLN A 338 6.36 7.64 27.07
CA GLN A 338 5.96 8.92 27.66
C GLN A 338 4.86 8.77 28.70
N ARG A 339 4.07 7.70 28.64
CA ARG A 339 3.01 7.41 29.61
C ARG A 339 3.54 6.78 30.92
N GLY A 340 4.79 6.31 30.92
CA GLY A 340 5.39 5.64 32.08
C GLY A 340 4.72 4.31 32.49
N LEU A 341 3.87 3.74 31.62
CA LEU A 341 3.12 2.50 31.86
C LEU A 341 3.70 1.36 31.05
N ALA A 342 3.75 0.16 31.63
CA ALA A 342 4.08 -1.05 30.89
C ALA A 342 2.93 -1.40 29.91
N ALA A 343 3.27 -1.77 28.67
CA ALA A 343 2.29 -2.17 27.67
C ALA A 343 1.56 -3.46 28.09
N THR A 344 0.25 -3.46 27.98
CA THR A 344 -0.58 -4.62 28.29
C THR A 344 -0.64 -5.60 27.11
N PRO A 345 -0.64 -6.91 27.35
CA PRO A 345 -0.76 -7.91 26.30
C PRO A 345 -2.07 -7.76 25.49
N LEU A 346 -2.02 -8.14 24.22
CA LEU A 346 -3.22 -8.27 23.38
C LEU A 346 -4.17 -9.34 23.97
N THR A 347 -5.39 -8.94 24.28
CA THR A 347 -6.40 -9.88 24.79
C THR A 347 -7.18 -10.50 23.63
N ARG A 348 -7.53 -11.78 23.73
CA ARG A 348 -8.38 -12.47 22.73
C ARG A 348 -9.73 -11.76 22.54
N ARG A 349 -10.31 -11.20 23.62
CA ARG A 349 -11.58 -10.46 23.55
C ARG A 349 -11.42 -9.16 22.76
N GLY A 350 -10.38 -8.38 23.02
CA GLY A 350 -10.09 -7.14 22.28
C GLY A 350 -9.81 -7.41 20.79
N THR A 351 -9.05 -8.46 20.48
CA THR A 351 -8.79 -8.87 19.08
C THR A 351 -10.07 -9.27 18.37
N ARG A 352 -10.95 -10.07 19.01
CA ARG A 352 -12.24 -10.46 18.41
C ARG A 352 -13.16 -9.26 18.19
N ALA A 353 -13.21 -8.33 19.14
CA ALA A 353 -14.00 -7.10 19.01
C ALA A 353 -13.50 -6.24 17.83
N TRP A 354 -12.17 -6.06 17.69
CA TRP A 354 -11.58 -5.36 16.56
C TRP A 354 -11.92 -6.02 15.23
N VAL A 355 -11.70 -7.34 15.11
CA VAL A 355 -11.99 -8.10 13.88
C VAL A 355 -13.49 -8.01 13.54
N GLY A 356 -14.37 -8.14 14.52
CA GLY A 356 -15.81 -8.00 14.31
C GLY A 356 -16.20 -6.61 13.80
N LEU A 357 -15.61 -5.54 14.36
CA LEU A 357 -15.89 -4.18 13.98
C LEU A 357 -15.38 -3.88 12.55
N VAL A 358 -14.18 -4.35 12.21
CA VAL A 358 -13.62 -4.22 10.86
C VAL A 358 -14.43 -5.01 9.84
N ALA A 359 -14.83 -6.25 10.17
CA ALA A 359 -15.68 -7.05 9.30
C ALA A 359 -17.05 -6.39 9.05
N ALA A 360 -17.68 -5.87 10.12
CA ALA A 360 -18.93 -5.11 9.99
C ALA A 360 -18.76 -3.86 9.10
N ALA A 361 -17.65 -3.14 9.24
CA ALA A 361 -17.34 -2.00 8.43
C ALA A 361 -17.11 -2.38 6.94
N ALA A 362 -16.41 -3.48 6.67
CA ALA A 362 -16.20 -3.99 5.31
C ALA A 362 -17.52 -4.42 4.65
N ILE A 363 -18.40 -5.11 5.40
CA ILE A 363 -19.73 -5.50 4.92
C ILE A 363 -20.60 -4.25 4.66
N GLY A 364 -20.63 -3.31 5.61
CA GLY A 364 -21.39 -2.07 5.48
C GLY A 364 -20.86 -1.14 4.37
N ALA A 365 -19.59 -1.26 3.97
CA ALA A 365 -19.00 -0.54 2.86
C ALA A 365 -19.49 -1.02 1.48
N ALA A 366 -19.98 -2.24 1.34
CA ALA A 366 -20.38 -2.81 0.06
C ALA A 366 -21.55 -2.04 -0.62
N PRO A 367 -22.68 -1.74 0.06
CA PRO A 367 -23.74 -0.93 -0.55
C PRO A 367 -23.29 0.49 -0.87
N ILE A 368 -22.39 1.08 -0.06
CA ILE A 368 -21.84 2.42 -0.31
C ILE A 368 -20.98 2.39 -1.59
N ALA A 369 -20.17 1.35 -1.77
CA ALA A 369 -19.39 1.16 -3.00
C ALA A 369 -20.32 1.02 -4.22
N GLY A 370 -21.43 0.29 -4.08
CA GLY A 370 -22.47 0.18 -5.11
C GLY A 370 -23.04 1.53 -5.52
N ALA A 371 -23.28 2.43 -4.57
CA ALA A 371 -23.83 3.75 -4.84
C ALA A 371 -22.80 4.73 -5.46
N VAL A 372 -21.55 4.67 -5.01
CA VAL A 372 -20.52 5.68 -5.33
C VAL A 372 -19.69 5.31 -6.56
N ALA A 373 -19.40 4.03 -6.78
CA ALA A 373 -18.42 3.56 -7.76
C ALA A 373 -19.05 2.86 -8.98
N GLN A 374 -20.26 3.22 -9.36
CA GLN A 374 -20.95 2.61 -10.52
C GLN A 374 -20.36 3.05 -11.87
N ARG A 375 -19.73 4.22 -11.92
CA ARG A 375 -19.16 4.78 -13.16
C ARG A 375 -17.71 5.15 -12.96
N PRO A 376 -16.85 4.93 -13.97
CA PRO A 376 -15.50 5.44 -13.93
C PRO A 376 -15.54 6.97 -13.95
N SER A 377 -14.67 7.60 -13.16
CA SER A 377 -14.46 9.04 -13.24
C SER A 377 -13.39 9.36 -14.28
N SER A 378 -13.58 10.40 -15.05
CA SER A 378 -12.56 10.97 -15.97
C SER A 378 -12.18 10.13 -17.19
N TRP A 379 -13.02 9.17 -17.61
CA TRP A 379 -12.77 8.35 -18.80
C TRP A 379 -13.78 8.71 -19.92
N PRO A 380 -13.39 8.58 -21.21
CA PRO A 380 -14.23 9.00 -22.33
C PRO A 380 -15.29 7.95 -22.69
N GLU A 381 -16.15 7.59 -21.73
CA GLU A 381 -17.23 6.59 -21.94
C GLU A 381 -18.21 7.00 -23.02
N GLY A 382 -18.46 8.30 -23.20
CA GLY A 382 -19.32 8.82 -24.25
C GLY A 382 -18.77 8.65 -25.66
N LEU A 383 -17.45 8.41 -25.81
CA LEU A 383 -16.81 8.13 -27.10
C LEU A 383 -16.83 6.64 -27.49
N ARG A 384 -17.32 5.73 -26.62
CA ARG A 384 -17.34 4.29 -26.91
C ARG A 384 -18.07 3.94 -28.20
N PRO A 385 -19.24 4.51 -28.55
CA PRO A 385 -19.90 4.19 -29.83
C PRO A 385 -19.03 4.52 -31.05
N GLN A 386 -18.31 5.65 -31.01
CA GLN A 386 -17.39 6.06 -32.08
C GLN A 386 -16.14 5.18 -32.14
N LEU A 387 -15.57 4.83 -30.98
CA LEU A 387 -14.42 3.93 -30.87
C LEU A 387 -14.76 2.51 -31.35
N ALA A 388 -15.93 1.99 -30.98
CA ALA A 388 -16.39 0.67 -31.41
C ALA A 388 -16.63 0.58 -32.94
N ALA A 389 -16.91 1.71 -33.59
CA ALA A 389 -17.07 1.80 -35.05
C ALA A 389 -15.72 1.80 -35.81
N ILE A 390 -14.59 1.93 -35.13
CA ILE A 390 -13.26 1.89 -35.76
C ILE A 390 -12.91 0.45 -36.15
N PRO A 391 -12.40 0.21 -37.38
CA PRO A 391 -11.99 -1.12 -37.80
C PRO A 391 -10.98 -1.78 -36.85
N ALA A 392 -11.12 -3.08 -36.63
CA ALA A 392 -10.22 -3.84 -35.79
C ALA A 392 -8.74 -3.72 -36.24
N LYS A 393 -7.82 -3.81 -35.28
CA LYS A 393 -6.36 -3.67 -35.46
C LYS A 393 -5.93 -2.26 -35.91
N THR A 394 -6.82 -1.28 -35.87
CA THR A 394 -6.44 0.12 -36.14
C THR A 394 -5.58 0.66 -35.01
N VAL A 395 -4.46 1.28 -35.39
CA VAL A 395 -3.57 1.94 -34.44
C VAL A 395 -4.17 3.28 -34.04
N VAL A 396 -4.25 3.51 -32.74
CA VAL A 396 -4.78 4.74 -32.13
C VAL A 396 -3.65 5.41 -31.34
N LEU A 397 -3.32 6.64 -31.71
CA LEU A 397 -2.46 7.51 -30.92
C LEU A 397 -3.23 7.96 -29.68
N ASN A 398 -2.86 7.50 -28.54
CA ASN A 398 -3.60 7.76 -27.31
C ASN A 398 -2.79 8.57 -26.30
N ASP A 399 -3.49 9.34 -25.45
CA ASP A 399 -2.92 9.89 -24.23
C ASP A 399 -2.30 8.76 -23.38
N PHE A 400 -1.16 9.04 -22.74
CA PHE A 400 -0.40 8.03 -21.98
C PHE A 400 -1.25 7.34 -20.90
N SER A 401 -2.07 8.12 -20.21
CA SER A 401 -2.97 7.59 -19.16
C SER A 401 -4.18 6.84 -19.70
N ALA A 402 -4.59 7.12 -20.94
CA ALA A 402 -5.77 6.49 -21.55
C ALA A 402 -5.49 5.12 -22.17
N GLY A 403 -4.21 4.75 -22.35
CA GLY A 403 -3.83 3.51 -23.06
C GLY A 403 -4.40 2.24 -22.41
N GLY A 404 -4.30 2.13 -21.09
CA GLY A 404 -4.85 1.01 -20.33
C GLY A 404 -6.36 0.91 -20.48
N TRP A 405 -7.08 2.04 -20.37
CA TRP A 405 -8.53 2.09 -20.57
C TRP A 405 -8.94 1.70 -22.00
N LEU A 406 -8.28 2.29 -23.01
CA LEU A 406 -8.54 1.98 -24.41
C LEU A 406 -8.34 0.48 -24.70
N MET A 407 -7.24 -0.07 -24.23
CA MET A 407 -6.93 -1.49 -24.37
C MET A 407 -7.97 -2.41 -23.70
N TRP A 408 -8.54 -1.97 -22.59
CA TRP A 408 -9.57 -2.71 -21.86
C TRP A 408 -10.96 -2.52 -22.47
N ALA A 409 -11.35 -1.28 -22.77
CA ALA A 409 -12.69 -0.92 -23.25
C ALA A 409 -12.95 -1.35 -24.70
N GLU A 410 -11.92 -1.23 -25.55
CA GLU A 410 -12.01 -1.49 -27.00
C GLU A 410 -10.85 -2.43 -27.43
N PRO A 411 -10.89 -3.72 -27.03
CA PRO A 411 -9.79 -4.65 -27.21
C PRO A 411 -9.45 -4.96 -28.68
N GLN A 412 -10.28 -4.55 -29.63
CA GLN A 412 -10.03 -4.66 -31.06
C GLN A 412 -9.09 -3.56 -31.58
N LEU A 413 -8.88 -2.46 -30.82
CA LEU A 413 -7.99 -1.37 -31.19
C LEU A 413 -6.58 -1.57 -30.65
N THR A 414 -5.60 -0.92 -31.29
CA THR A 414 -4.20 -1.01 -30.93
C THR A 414 -3.72 0.33 -30.38
N PRO A 415 -3.59 0.51 -29.05
CA PRO A 415 -2.99 1.73 -28.51
C PRO A 415 -1.50 1.79 -28.83
N VAL A 416 -0.94 3.00 -28.96
CA VAL A 416 0.51 3.14 -29.18
C VAL A 416 1.29 2.98 -27.89
N ILE A 417 0.71 3.30 -26.72
CA ILE A 417 1.39 3.29 -25.43
C ILE A 417 0.40 3.12 -24.29
N ASP A 418 0.86 2.58 -23.17
CA ASP A 418 0.15 2.54 -21.90
C ASP A 418 1.12 2.75 -20.73
N LEU A 419 0.62 2.72 -19.49
CA LEU A 419 1.40 3.03 -18.29
C LEU A 419 2.39 1.94 -17.85
N ARG A 420 2.44 0.79 -18.52
CA ARG A 420 3.42 -0.28 -18.26
C ARG A 420 4.79 0.10 -18.86
N SER A 421 5.42 1.11 -18.28
CA SER A 421 6.69 1.68 -18.78
C SER A 421 7.82 0.65 -18.93
N GLU A 422 7.77 -0.47 -18.22
CA GLU A 422 8.76 -1.54 -18.23
C GLU A 422 8.82 -2.32 -19.55
N ILE A 423 7.73 -2.36 -20.31
CA ILE A 423 7.68 -3.11 -21.59
C ILE A 423 8.23 -2.34 -22.77
N TYR A 424 8.41 -1.02 -22.65
CA TYR A 424 8.91 -0.16 -23.73
C TYR A 424 10.41 0.14 -23.60
N SER A 425 11.07 0.42 -24.75
CA SER A 425 12.41 0.97 -24.72
C SER A 425 12.38 2.44 -24.29
N MET A 426 13.50 2.89 -23.71
CA MET A 426 13.66 4.28 -23.29
C MET A 426 13.49 5.26 -24.46
N ASP A 427 14.01 4.89 -25.64
CA ASP A 427 13.93 5.74 -26.83
C ASP A 427 12.47 5.86 -27.32
N TYR A 428 11.70 4.76 -27.25
CA TYR A 428 10.29 4.78 -27.58
C TYR A 428 9.50 5.76 -26.69
N ILE A 429 9.72 5.70 -25.38
CA ILE A 429 9.06 6.61 -24.43
C ILE A 429 9.49 8.07 -24.67
N ARG A 430 10.79 8.32 -24.94
CA ARG A 430 11.28 9.68 -25.25
C ARG A 430 10.67 10.23 -26.53
N GLU A 431 10.54 9.43 -27.58
CA GLU A 431 9.91 9.84 -28.82
C GLU A 431 8.42 10.12 -28.62
N TYR A 432 7.70 9.27 -27.88
CA TYR A 432 6.32 9.52 -27.53
C TYR A 432 6.18 10.84 -26.75
N ARG A 433 7.00 11.09 -25.73
CA ARG A 433 6.99 12.34 -24.96
C ARG A 433 7.30 13.56 -25.83
N ARG A 434 8.26 13.46 -26.74
CA ARG A 434 8.55 14.51 -27.72
C ARG A 434 7.32 14.85 -28.55
N THR A 435 6.57 13.84 -28.96
CA THR A 435 5.34 13.99 -29.74
C THR A 435 4.22 14.59 -28.89
N GLU A 436 3.99 14.09 -27.69
CA GLU A 436 2.99 14.61 -26.74
C GLU A 436 3.19 16.12 -26.47
N GLU A 437 4.45 16.55 -26.34
CA GLU A 437 4.83 17.94 -26.06
C GLU A 437 5.06 18.78 -27.35
N VAL A 438 4.85 18.22 -28.52
CA VAL A 438 5.05 18.88 -29.85
C VAL A 438 6.44 19.49 -29.99
N ARG A 439 7.48 18.80 -29.49
CA ARG A 439 8.88 19.25 -29.65
C ARG A 439 9.41 18.95 -31.04
N ALA A 440 10.53 19.61 -31.45
CA ALA A 440 11.13 19.44 -32.77
C ALA A 440 11.27 17.95 -33.16
N GLY A 441 10.76 17.59 -34.36
CA GLY A 441 10.77 16.23 -34.90
C GLY A 441 9.66 15.34 -34.37
N TRP A 442 8.60 15.88 -33.74
CA TRP A 442 7.50 15.14 -33.15
C TRP A 442 6.72 14.24 -34.13
N GLN A 443 6.71 14.60 -35.44
CA GLN A 443 6.01 13.80 -36.47
C GLN A 443 6.66 12.42 -36.67
N GLY A 444 7.96 12.26 -36.38
CA GLY A 444 8.66 11.00 -36.59
C GLY A 444 8.04 9.80 -35.84
N PHE A 445 7.43 10.04 -34.71
CA PHE A 445 6.68 8.99 -33.99
C PHE A 445 5.41 8.58 -34.74
N LEU A 446 4.71 9.53 -35.36
CA LEU A 446 3.53 9.27 -36.19
C LEU A 446 3.90 8.46 -37.43
N ASP A 447 5.04 8.82 -38.10
CA ASP A 447 5.52 8.10 -39.26
C ASP A 447 5.87 6.64 -38.94
N ARG A 448 6.39 6.40 -37.74
CA ARG A 448 6.74 5.06 -37.28
C ARG A 448 5.51 4.24 -36.88
N THR A 449 4.56 4.83 -36.14
CA THR A 449 3.40 4.11 -35.58
C THR A 449 2.19 4.12 -36.51
N LYS A 450 2.13 5.03 -37.46
CA LYS A 450 1.09 5.20 -38.48
C LYS A 450 -0.34 5.18 -37.91
N PRO A 451 -0.66 5.99 -36.90
CA PRO A 451 -1.99 5.98 -36.30
C PRO A 451 -3.01 6.56 -37.27
N ARG A 452 -4.19 5.95 -37.32
CA ARG A 452 -5.34 6.43 -38.09
C ARG A 452 -6.30 7.28 -37.27
N TYR A 453 -6.28 7.12 -35.97
CA TYR A 453 -7.09 7.87 -35.01
C TYR A 453 -6.23 8.33 -33.83
N ALA A 454 -6.69 9.37 -33.16
CA ALA A 454 -6.05 9.83 -31.91
C ALA A 454 -7.09 10.06 -30.83
N LEU A 455 -6.88 9.48 -29.63
CA LEU A 455 -7.68 9.69 -28.42
C LEU A 455 -6.81 10.46 -27.43
N LEU A 456 -7.01 11.76 -27.36
CA LEU A 456 -6.15 12.69 -26.62
C LEU A 456 -6.95 13.59 -25.68
N LYS A 457 -6.28 14.21 -24.72
CA LYS A 457 -6.89 15.29 -23.94
C LYS A 457 -7.21 16.46 -24.84
N THR A 458 -8.41 17.02 -24.71
CA THR A 458 -8.90 18.14 -25.55
C THR A 458 -7.97 19.34 -25.55
N LYS A 459 -7.33 19.64 -24.40
CA LYS A 459 -6.43 20.79 -24.20
C LYS A 459 -4.96 20.43 -24.40
N ALA A 460 -4.62 19.22 -24.82
CA ALA A 460 -3.22 18.85 -25.04
C ALA A 460 -2.61 19.60 -26.25
N PRO A 461 -1.33 20.02 -26.18
CA PRO A 461 -0.65 20.66 -27.30
C PRO A 461 -0.71 19.82 -28.59
N LEU A 462 -0.58 18.51 -28.46
CA LEU A 462 -0.64 17.58 -29.60
C LEU A 462 -2.01 17.60 -30.29
N THR A 463 -3.10 17.80 -29.56
CA THR A 463 -4.45 17.91 -30.12
C THR A 463 -4.56 19.12 -31.07
N ALA A 464 -4.03 20.28 -30.68
CA ALA A 464 -3.98 21.47 -31.53
C ALA A 464 -3.08 21.22 -32.74
N ALA A 465 -1.87 20.70 -32.54
CA ALA A 465 -0.93 20.44 -33.63
C ALA A 465 -1.46 19.47 -34.68
N LEU A 466 -2.13 18.39 -34.28
CA LEU A 466 -2.75 17.45 -35.23
C LEU A 466 -3.83 18.10 -36.09
N ARG A 467 -4.67 18.97 -35.51
CA ARG A 467 -5.72 19.69 -36.24
C ARG A 467 -5.17 20.76 -37.17
N GLU A 468 -4.30 21.61 -36.68
CA GLU A 468 -3.84 22.82 -37.36
C GLU A 468 -2.73 22.52 -38.37
N GLN A 469 -1.81 21.60 -38.05
CA GLN A 469 -0.64 21.33 -38.91
C GLN A 469 -0.83 20.12 -39.82
N LEU A 470 -1.66 19.13 -39.37
CA LEU A 470 -1.84 17.87 -40.10
C LEU A 470 -3.28 17.63 -40.56
N SER A 471 -4.18 18.60 -40.40
CA SER A 471 -5.57 18.57 -40.87
C SER A 471 -6.41 17.39 -40.34
N TRP A 472 -6.08 16.90 -39.13
CA TRP A 472 -6.90 15.87 -38.51
C TRP A 472 -8.29 16.39 -38.13
N THR A 473 -9.32 15.59 -38.40
CA THR A 473 -10.73 15.96 -38.21
C THR A 473 -11.25 15.42 -36.87
N THR A 474 -12.12 16.18 -36.20
CA THR A 474 -12.77 15.74 -34.96
C THR A 474 -13.91 14.78 -35.28
N VAL A 475 -13.90 13.59 -34.69
CA VAL A 475 -14.96 12.58 -34.76
C VAL A 475 -15.95 12.75 -33.60
N GLY A 476 -15.46 13.10 -32.41
CA GLY A 476 -16.28 13.32 -31.23
C GLY A 476 -15.47 13.85 -30.04
N THR A 477 -16.18 14.34 -29.02
CA THR A 477 -15.61 14.82 -27.77
C THR A 477 -16.43 14.30 -26.58
N ASP A 478 -15.78 13.95 -25.50
CA ASP A 478 -16.43 13.55 -24.25
C ASP A 478 -15.55 13.91 -23.05
N ALA A 479 -16.12 14.62 -22.09
CA ALA A 479 -15.40 15.13 -20.93
C ALA A 479 -14.12 15.88 -21.36
N ASP A 480 -12.96 15.41 -20.89
CA ASP A 480 -11.65 16.00 -21.19
C ASP A 480 -10.98 15.43 -22.47
N TYR A 481 -11.65 14.52 -23.19
CA TYR A 481 -11.06 13.82 -24.33
C TYR A 481 -11.68 14.22 -25.66
N VAL A 482 -10.89 14.06 -26.71
CA VAL A 482 -11.29 14.20 -28.09
C VAL A 482 -10.79 13.01 -28.91
N LEU A 483 -11.65 12.50 -29.78
CA LEU A 483 -11.30 11.53 -30.80
C LEU A 483 -11.09 12.25 -32.13
N LEU A 484 -9.89 12.13 -32.68
CA LEU A 484 -9.51 12.68 -33.98
C LEU A 484 -9.29 11.55 -34.99
N LYS A 485 -9.49 11.87 -36.30
CA LYS A 485 -9.24 10.96 -37.41
C LYS A 485 -8.24 11.64 -38.36
N ALA A 486 -7.25 10.86 -38.81
CA ALA A 486 -6.30 11.29 -39.83
C ALA A 486 -7.00 11.53 -41.19
N PRO A 487 -6.46 12.43 -42.01
CA PRO A 487 -6.98 12.70 -43.37
C PRO A 487 -6.96 11.49 -44.30
#